data_d8181795c8d8568b6921497ea00cbb55
#
_entry.id   d8181795c8d8568b6921497ea00cbb55
#
_cell.length_a   1.000
_cell.length_b   1.000
_cell.length_c   1.000
_cell.angle_alpha   90.00
_cell.angle_beta   90.00
_cell.angle_gamma   90.00
#
_symmetry.space_group_name_H-M   'P 1'
#
loop_
_entity.id
_entity.type
_entity.pdbx_description
1 polymer ?
#
loop_
_entity_poly.entity_id
_entity_poly.type
_entity_poly.pdbx_seq_one_letter_code
_entity_poly.pdbx_strand_id
1 'polypeptide(L)'
;MRENTLRTAPLDGLSITLTWSIPENPPSQGPEDFFSNYQLRFKDSQPDGSIICIVKNDGWSTGDYPYSYQLQNEREGISFDLDVDRFRIDMTKPDNYSNWDSFAPVIESGIDILLQALNKTVGATCFDSVSIRYDDWFPTEITGRDSSHFIRDVLGFSIALPDRIDEGFPSKGDESVQAYVNRHLADCGLDATIKVADMTRIAGYPADPSRAGVALMMQISNRSSIDTDLRSVMDSLSEEHDIAHRMFFTLIEPIRDTFGVGEDQ
;
A
#
# COMPACT_ATOMS: atom_id res chain seq x y z
N MET A 1 16.16 -0.29 16.91
CA MET A 1 16.25 1.16 16.58
C MET A 1 14.98 1.78 17.12
N ARG A 2 15.03 2.92 17.83
CA ARG A 2 13.78 3.59 18.25
C ARG A 2 13.10 4.13 17.01
N GLU A 3 11.84 3.81 16.82
CA GLU A 3 11.03 4.31 15.72
C GLU A 3 10.92 5.83 15.84
N ASN A 4 11.33 6.55 14.80
CA ASN A 4 11.09 7.98 14.70
C ASN A 4 9.63 8.18 14.31
N THR A 5 8.77 8.45 15.28
CA THR A 5 7.37 8.78 15.01
C THR A 5 7.21 10.26 14.71
N LEU A 6 6.40 10.58 13.71
CA LEU A 6 5.99 11.95 13.41
C LEU A 6 4.69 12.24 14.17
N ARG A 7 4.53 13.44 14.72
CA ARG A 7 3.28 13.88 15.37
C ARG A 7 2.12 13.97 14.40
N THR A 8 2.42 14.37 13.18
CA THR A 8 1.46 14.46 12.06
C THR A 8 2.10 13.83 10.84
N ALA A 9 1.94 12.52 10.69
CA ALA A 9 2.42 11.83 9.48
C ALA A 9 1.56 12.24 8.28
N PRO A 10 2.14 12.44 7.09
CA PRO A 10 1.39 12.74 5.88
C PRO A 10 0.71 11.49 5.29
N LEU A 11 0.53 10.44 6.08
CA LEU A 11 -0.05 9.18 5.65
C LEU A 11 -1.49 9.36 5.17
N ASP A 12 -1.77 9.01 3.93
CA ASP A 12 -3.11 9.00 3.30
C ASP A 12 -3.65 7.58 3.14
N GLY A 13 -2.75 6.58 3.11
CA GLY A 13 -3.14 5.18 3.00
C GLY A 13 -2.00 4.20 3.26
N LEU A 14 -2.39 3.01 3.71
CA LEU A 14 -1.51 1.86 3.88
C LEU A 14 -2.22 0.64 3.32
N SER A 15 -1.56 -0.13 2.48
CA SER A 15 -2.09 -1.39 2.00
C SER A 15 -1.04 -2.51 2.01
N ILE A 16 -1.52 -3.71 2.27
CA ILE A 16 -0.74 -4.94 2.22
C ILE A 16 -1.37 -5.84 1.19
N THR A 17 -0.57 -6.47 0.35
CA THR A 17 -1.05 -7.38 -0.68
C THR A 17 -0.25 -8.67 -0.67
N LEU A 18 -0.95 -9.80 -0.66
CA LEU A 18 -0.41 -11.15 -0.83
C LEU A 18 -1.00 -11.73 -2.10
N THR A 19 -0.16 -12.35 -2.93
CA THR A 19 -0.61 -13.05 -4.14
C THR A 19 -0.06 -14.48 -4.15
N TRP A 20 -0.81 -15.39 -4.76
CA TRP A 20 -0.43 -16.79 -4.89
C TRP A 20 -0.91 -17.37 -6.21
N SER A 21 -0.24 -18.40 -6.68
CA SER A 21 -0.69 -19.16 -7.84
C SER A 21 -1.69 -20.24 -7.44
N ILE A 22 -2.73 -20.40 -8.24
CA ILE A 22 -3.71 -21.48 -8.03
C ILE A 22 -3.07 -22.76 -8.58
N PRO A 23 -3.00 -23.86 -7.79
CA PRO A 23 -2.52 -25.14 -8.27
C PRO A 23 -3.36 -25.67 -9.45
N GLU A 24 -2.75 -26.37 -10.40
CA GLU A 24 -3.44 -26.98 -11.55
C GLU A 24 -4.55 -27.95 -11.13
N ASN A 25 -4.41 -28.59 -9.97
CA ASN A 25 -5.40 -29.49 -9.37
C ASN A 25 -5.74 -29.00 -7.96
N PRO A 26 -6.55 -27.97 -7.82
CA PRO A 26 -6.97 -27.51 -6.50
C PRO A 26 -7.79 -28.61 -5.78
N PRO A 27 -7.74 -28.64 -4.45
CA PRO A 27 -8.64 -29.51 -3.69
C PRO A 27 -10.08 -29.29 -4.15
N SER A 28 -10.91 -30.31 -4.14
CA SER A 28 -12.24 -30.41 -4.79
C SER A 28 -13.31 -29.39 -4.35
N GLN A 29 -12.95 -28.41 -3.56
CA GLN A 29 -13.81 -27.32 -3.13
C GLN A 29 -13.52 -26.10 -4.02
N GLY A 30 -14.57 -25.60 -4.68
CA GLY A 30 -14.45 -24.45 -5.59
C GLY A 30 -14.14 -23.14 -4.85
N PRO A 31 -13.89 -22.06 -5.58
CA PRO A 31 -13.65 -20.72 -5.01
C PRO A 31 -14.75 -20.24 -4.07
N GLU A 32 -16.00 -20.62 -4.31
CA GLU A 32 -17.14 -20.30 -3.42
C GLU A 32 -16.94 -20.85 -2.01
N ASP A 33 -16.34 -22.04 -1.89
CA ASP A 33 -16.03 -22.64 -0.60
C ASP A 33 -14.89 -21.90 0.11
N PHE A 34 -13.90 -21.41 -0.65
CA PHE A 34 -12.81 -20.59 -0.12
C PHE A 34 -13.36 -19.29 0.48
N PHE A 35 -14.14 -18.54 -0.28
CA PHE A 35 -14.75 -17.30 0.19
C PHE A 35 -15.68 -17.52 1.37
N SER A 36 -16.52 -18.56 1.33
CA SER A 36 -17.42 -18.90 2.43
C SER A 36 -16.67 -19.25 3.70
N ASN A 37 -15.58 -20.02 3.59
CA ASN A 37 -14.73 -20.37 4.74
C ASN A 37 -14.04 -19.14 5.35
N TYR A 38 -13.51 -18.26 4.50
CA TYR A 38 -12.88 -17.02 4.96
C TYR A 38 -13.90 -16.13 5.69
N GLN A 39 -15.07 -15.89 5.07
CA GLN A 39 -16.13 -15.07 5.63
C GLN A 39 -16.63 -15.61 6.98
N LEU A 40 -16.84 -16.92 7.08
CA LEU A 40 -17.31 -17.54 8.31
C LEU A 40 -16.30 -17.34 9.44
N ARG A 41 -15.01 -17.62 9.18
CA ARG A 41 -13.94 -17.48 10.17
C ARG A 41 -13.75 -16.05 10.61
N PHE A 42 -13.83 -15.12 9.66
CA PHE A 42 -13.70 -13.70 9.97
C PHE A 42 -14.85 -13.21 10.87
N LYS A 43 -16.09 -13.65 10.62
CA LYS A 43 -17.23 -13.37 11.51
C LYS A 43 -17.05 -13.94 12.91
N ASP A 44 -16.51 -15.15 13.00
CA ASP A 44 -16.26 -15.80 14.29
C ASP A 44 -15.17 -15.09 15.10
N SER A 45 -14.19 -14.48 14.44
CA SER A 45 -13.10 -13.71 15.06
C SER A 45 -13.49 -12.30 15.51
N GLN A 46 -14.62 -11.77 15.00
CA GLN A 46 -15.08 -10.40 15.24
C GLN A 46 -16.51 -10.42 15.86
N PRO A 47 -16.63 -10.65 17.18
CA PRO A 47 -17.93 -10.91 17.81
C PRO A 47 -18.87 -9.69 17.89
N ASP A 48 -18.41 -8.49 17.65
CA ASP A 48 -19.19 -7.25 17.82
C ASP A 48 -19.97 -6.78 16.57
N GLY A 49 -20.00 -7.59 15.50
CA GLY A 49 -20.91 -7.39 14.37
C GLY A 49 -20.62 -6.18 13.48
N SER A 50 -19.47 -5.54 13.63
CA SER A 50 -19.11 -4.30 12.89
C SER A 50 -18.66 -4.53 11.44
N ILE A 51 -18.87 -5.74 10.89
CA ILE A 51 -18.36 -6.10 9.58
C ILE A 51 -19.47 -6.09 8.54
N ILE A 52 -19.26 -5.28 7.51
CA ILE A 52 -20.09 -5.26 6.31
C ILE A 52 -19.40 -6.15 5.25
N CYS A 53 -20.07 -7.20 4.82
CA CYS A 53 -19.63 -8.00 3.68
C CYS A 53 -20.20 -7.40 2.40
N ILE A 54 -19.34 -6.89 1.53
CA ILE A 54 -19.72 -6.39 0.21
C ILE A 54 -19.19 -7.39 -0.81
N VAL A 55 -20.09 -8.01 -1.56
CA VAL A 55 -19.73 -8.80 -2.74
C VAL A 55 -19.64 -7.84 -3.91
N LYS A 56 -18.44 -7.63 -4.44
CA LYS A 56 -18.25 -6.85 -5.66
C LYS A 56 -18.23 -7.80 -6.85
N ASN A 57 -19.13 -7.52 -7.81
CA ASN A 57 -19.05 -8.12 -9.13
C ASN A 57 -18.39 -7.11 -10.04
N ASP A 58 -17.07 -7.20 -10.22
CA ASP A 58 -16.30 -6.16 -10.91
C ASP A 58 -16.45 -6.19 -12.44
N GLY A 59 -17.29 -7.02 -13.03
CA GLY A 59 -17.55 -7.02 -14.48
C GLY A 59 -16.32 -6.98 -15.42
N TRP A 60 -15.15 -6.83 -14.84
CA TRP A 60 -13.85 -6.67 -15.50
C TRP A 60 -12.95 -7.89 -15.39
N SER A 61 -13.33 -8.89 -14.59
CA SER A 61 -12.56 -10.13 -14.53
C SER A 61 -12.80 -10.93 -15.80
N THR A 62 -11.79 -11.00 -16.64
CA THR A 62 -11.76 -11.88 -17.83
C THR A 62 -11.49 -13.33 -17.46
N GLY A 63 -11.51 -13.69 -16.18
CA GLY A 63 -11.30 -15.04 -15.67
C GLY A 63 -12.61 -15.75 -15.33
N ASP A 64 -12.51 -17.04 -15.09
CA ASP A 64 -13.64 -17.92 -14.77
C ASP A 64 -14.33 -17.60 -13.43
N TYR A 65 -13.81 -16.63 -12.66
CA TYR A 65 -14.30 -16.22 -11.34
C TYR A 65 -14.55 -14.72 -11.25
N PRO A 66 -15.78 -14.25 -11.47
CA PRO A 66 -16.11 -12.82 -11.56
C PRO A 66 -16.33 -12.14 -10.19
N TYR A 67 -15.93 -12.75 -9.07
CA TYR A 67 -16.27 -12.24 -7.74
C TYR A 67 -15.03 -11.95 -6.91
N SER A 68 -14.96 -10.74 -6.38
CA SER A 68 -14.13 -10.38 -5.25
C SER A 68 -15.01 -10.14 -4.01
N TYR A 69 -14.48 -10.47 -2.84
CA TYR A 69 -15.17 -10.24 -1.57
C TYR A 69 -14.43 -9.16 -0.80
N GLN A 70 -15.18 -8.16 -0.35
CA GLN A 70 -14.66 -7.14 0.55
C GLN A 70 -15.34 -7.27 1.90
N LEU A 71 -14.55 -7.37 2.95
CA LEU A 71 -14.98 -7.27 4.34
C LEU A 71 -14.45 -5.93 4.86
N GLN A 72 -15.34 -5.10 5.39
CA GLN A 72 -14.98 -3.78 5.87
C GLN A 72 -15.37 -3.61 7.33
N ASN A 73 -14.42 -3.15 8.14
CA ASN A 73 -14.65 -2.64 9.48
C ASN A 73 -14.59 -1.10 9.43
N GLU A 74 -15.76 -0.47 9.33
CA GLU A 74 -15.86 0.99 9.23
C GLU A 74 -15.36 1.71 10.50
N ARG A 75 -15.48 1.08 11.66
CA ARG A 75 -15.05 1.66 12.93
C ARG A 75 -13.54 1.76 13.00
N GLU A 76 -12.87 0.67 12.70
CA GLU A 76 -11.40 0.60 12.73
C GLU A 76 -10.77 1.20 11.45
N GLY A 77 -11.59 1.42 10.41
CA GLY A 77 -11.10 1.96 9.14
C GLY A 77 -10.20 0.98 8.40
N ILE A 78 -10.57 -0.30 8.36
CA ILE A 78 -9.81 -1.37 7.73
C ILE A 78 -10.74 -2.13 6.78
N SER A 79 -10.25 -2.47 5.61
CA SER A 79 -10.90 -3.41 4.70
C SER A 79 -9.99 -4.57 4.33
N PHE A 80 -10.61 -5.71 4.07
CA PHE A 80 -9.99 -6.93 3.58
C PHE A 80 -10.64 -7.28 2.25
N ASP A 81 -9.87 -7.19 1.18
CA ASP A 81 -10.31 -7.57 -0.17
C ASP A 81 -9.71 -8.93 -0.51
N LEU A 82 -10.57 -9.87 -0.89
CA LEU A 82 -10.21 -11.23 -1.20
C LEU A 82 -10.63 -11.58 -2.63
N ASP A 83 -9.65 -11.86 -3.47
CA ASP A 83 -9.79 -12.48 -4.78
C ASP A 83 -9.35 -13.95 -4.73
N VAL A 84 -9.50 -14.67 -5.81
CA VAL A 84 -9.14 -16.08 -5.90
C VAL A 84 -7.62 -16.32 -5.76
N ASP A 85 -6.81 -15.35 -6.14
CA ASP A 85 -5.34 -15.41 -6.20
C ASP A 85 -4.65 -14.24 -5.45
N ARG A 86 -5.45 -13.44 -4.74
CA ARG A 86 -4.96 -12.24 -4.07
C ARG A 86 -5.75 -11.94 -2.81
N PHE A 87 -5.02 -11.50 -1.78
CA PHE A 87 -5.58 -10.91 -0.58
C PHE A 87 -4.96 -9.54 -0.35
N ARG A 88 -5.80 -8.57 -0.02
CA ARG A 88 -5.37 -7.22 0.25
C ARG A 88 -6.00 -6.71 1.55
N ILE A 89 -5.19 -6.07 2.36
CA ILE A 89 -5.60 -5.34 3.56
C ILE A 89 -5.39 -3.86 3.28
N ASP A 90 -6.44 -3.06 3.38
CA ASP A 90 -6.38 -1.61 3.21
C ASP A 90 -6.76 -0.91 4.50
N MET A 91 -5.97 0.08 4.86
CA MET A 91 -6.36 1.07 5.85
C MET A 91 -7.17 2.17 5.15
N THR A 92 -8.46 2.28 5.49
CA THR A 92 -9.39 3.26 4.91
C THR A 92 -9.52 4.55 5.74
N LYS A 93 -8.94 4.54 6.95
CA LYS A 93 -8.89 5.70 7.87
C LYS A 93 -7.46 5.85 8.41
N PRO A 94 -6.59 6.56 7.69
CA PRO A 94 -5.18 6.70 8.08
C PRO A 94 -4.97 7.38 9.43
N ASP A 95 -5.93 8.21 9.88
CA ASP A 95 -5.90 8.82 11.21
C ASP A 95 -5.93 7.81 12.36
N ASN A 96 -6.35 6.57 12.10
CA ASN A 96 -6.32 5.48 13.09
C ASN A 96 -4.93 4.80 13.19
N TYR A 97 -4.03 5.10 12.27
CA TYR A 97 -2.67 4.56 12.30
C TYR A 97 -1.78 5.37 13.23
N SER A 98 -1.27 4.75 14.26
CA SER A 98 -0.30 5.39 15.17
C SER A 98 1.14 4.94 14.88
N ASN A 99 1.35 3.65 14.68
CA ASN A 99 2.63 3.03 14.35
C ASN A 99 2.43 1.58 13.89
N TRP A 100 3.51 0.96 13.43
CA TRP A 100 3.51 -0.43 12.97
C TRP A 100 3.08 -1.40 14.08
N ASP A 101 3.61 -1.25 15.29
CA ASP A 101 3.34 -2.15 16.42
C ASP A 101 1.85 -2.21 16.79
N SER A 102 1.13 -1.11 16.60
CA SER A 102 -0.32 -1.06 16.84
C SER A 102 -1.14 -1.68 15.70
N PHE A 103 -0.61 -1.65 14.47
CA PHE A 103 -1.30 -2.14 13.28
C PHE A 103 -0.97 -3.60 12.94
N ALA A 104 0.25 -4.05 13.22
CA ALA A 104 0.70 -5.42 12.96
C ALA A 104 -0.23 -6.52 13.52
N PRO A 105 -0.81 -6.41 14.74
CA PRO A 105 -1.74 -7.42 15.25
C PRO A 105 -3.03 -7.56 14.42
N VAL A 106 -3.49 -6.48 13.80
CA VAL A 106 -4.68 -6.50 12.91
C VAL A 106 -4.35 -7.24 11.62
N ILE A 107 -3.17 -6.96 11.05
CA ILE A 107 -2.65 -7.63 9.87
C ILE A 107 -2.50 -9.13 10.16
N GLU A 108 -1.82 -9.46 11.28
CA GLU A 108 -1.60 -10.84 11.74
C GLU A 108 -2.92 -11.62 11.84
N SER A 109 -3.95 -11.03 12.45
CA SER A 109 -5.28 -11.65 12.55
C SER A 109 -5.92 -11.89 11.18
N GLY A 110 -5.84 -10.93 10.26
CA GLY A 110 -6.38 -11.08 8.90
C GLY A 110 -5.68 -12.18 8.11
N ILE A 111 -4.35 -12.23 8.20
CA ILE A 111 -3.52 -13.25 7.54
C ILE A 111 -3.75 -14.64 8.14
N ASP A 112 -3.86 -14.78 9.46
CA ASP A 112 -4.13 -16.08 10.09
C ASP A 112 -5.45 -16.67 9.58
N ILE A 113 -6.50 -15.86 9.48
CA ILE A 113 -7.80 -16.27 8.92
C ILE A 113 -7.65 -16.68 7.44
N LEU A 114 -6.89 -15.92 6.64
CA LEU A 114 -6.59 -16.26 5.25
C LEU A 114 -5.90 -17.61 5.14
N LEU A 115 -4.83 -17.84 5.90
CA LEU A 115 -4.04 -19.09 5.88
C LEU A 115 -4.88 -20.29 6.25
N GLN A 116 -5.75 -20.17 7.25
CA GLN A 116 -6.68 -21.24 7.62
C GLN A 116 -7.69 -21.55 6.51
N ALA A 117 -8.12 -20.57 5.72
CA ALA A 117 -9.00 -20.78 4.58
C ALA A 117 -8.24 -21.39 3.39
N LEU A 118 -7.05 -20.85 3.05
CA LEU A 118 -6.20 -21.33 1.95
C LEU A 118 -5.81 -22.80 2.11
N ASN A 119 -5.36 -23.19 3.29
CA ASN A 119 -4.94 -24.57 3.57
C ASN A 119 -6.07 -25.59 3.37
N LYS A 120 -7.31 -25.19 3.56
CA LYS A 120 -8.47 -26.08 3.44
C LYS A 120 -9.02 -26.18 2.02
N THR A 121 -8.89 -25.13 1.23
CA THR A 121 -9.68 -24.99 0.00
C THR A 121 -8.85 -24.84 -1.26
N VAL A 122 -7.76 -24.07 -1.23
CA VAL A 122 -6.95 -23.79 -2.43
C VAL A 122 -5.72 -24.67 -2.49
N GLY A 123 -5.13 -24.99 -1.33
CA GLY A 123 -3.91 -25.81 -1.25
C GLY A 123 -2.66 -25.07 -1.75
N ALA A 124 -2.68 -23.73 -1.73
CA ALA A 124 -1.49 -22.93 -2.00
C ALA A 124 -0.42 -23.20 -0.94
N THR A 125 0.80 -23.50 -1.36
CA THR A 125 1.91 -23.82 -0.47
C THR A 125 2.86 -22.67 -0.26
N CYS A 126 2.79 -21.64 -1.12
CA CYS A 126 3.60 -20.43 -1.01
C CYS A 126 2.84 -19.24 -1.60
N PHE A 127 3.24 -18.05 -1.16
CA PHE A 127 2.90 -16.80 -1.80
C PHE A 127 3.95 -16.45 -2.86
N ASP A 128 3.49 -15.98 -4.02
CA ASP A 128 4.34 -15.51 -5.12
C ASP A 128 4.88 -14.11 -4.84
N SER A 129 4.12 -13.33 -4.05
CA SER A 129 4.52 -12.00 -3.64
C SER A 129 3.84 -11.60 -2.35
N VAL A 130 4.60 -10.95 -1.48
CA VAL A 130 4.11 -10.17 -0.35
C VAL A 130 4.55 -8.74 -0.56
N SER A 131 3.70 -7.76 -0.27
CA SER A 131 4.06 -6.36 -0.42
C SER A 131 3.35 -5.45 0.57
N ILE A 132 4.06 -4.41 0.99
CA ILE A 132 3.51 -3.29 1.75
C ILE A 132 3.61 -2.01 0.92
N ARG A 133 2.56 -1.19 0.96
CA ARG A 133 2.49 0.08 0.25
C ARG A 133 2.02 1.17 1.19
N TYR A 134 2.73 2.29 1.18
CA TYR A 134 2.39 3.54 1.83
C TYR A 134 2.03 4.58 0.78
N ASP A 135 0.92 5.27 0.98
CA ASP A 135 0.51 6.44 0.22
C ASP A 135 0.56 7.63 1.17
N ASP A 136 1.38 8.63 0.85
CA ASP A 136 1.56 9.85 1.62
C ASP A 136 1.05 11.04 0.82
N TRP A 137 0.44 11.99 1.53
CA TRP A 137 -0.09 13.20 0.95
C TRP A 137 0.54 14.44 1.58
N PHE A 138 1.15 15.28 0.75
CA PHE A 138 1.72 16.55 1.14
C PHE A 138 0.85 17.68 0.58
N PRO A 139 0.03 18.34 1.42
CA PRO A 139 -0.85 19.41 0.98
C PRO A 139 -0.07 20.67 0.59
N THR A 140 -0.74 21.62 -0.08
CA THR A 140 -0.12 22.86 -0.58
C THR A 140 0.48 23.74 0.51
N GLU A 141 0.02 23.63 1.75
CA GLU A 141 0.59 24.30 2.93
C GLU A 141 2.03 23.85 3.19
N ILE A 142 2.37 22.60 2.85
CA ILE A 142 3.70 22.02 3.00
C ILE A 142 4.50 22.17 1.69
N THR A 143 3.89 21.85 0.55
CA THR A 143 4.59 21.84 -0.74
C THR A 143 4.77 23.24 -1.34
N GLY A 144 4.01 24.23 -0.85
CA GLY A 144 3.91 25.53 -1.48
C GLY A 144 3.08 25.49 -2.77
N ARG A 145 3.07 26.61 -3.51
CA ARG A 145 2.33 26.71 -4.76
C ARG A 145 3.03 26.04 -5.94
N ASP A 146 4.32 25.75 -5.80
CA ASP A 146 5.14 25.11 -6.83
C ASP A 146 5.51 23.69 -6.39
N SER A 147 4.64 22.75 -6.71
CA SER A 147 4.84 21.32 -6.41
C SER A 147 6.08 20.75 -7.10
N SER A 148 6.49 21.30 -8.26
CA SER A 148 7.69 20.84 -8.96
C SER A 148 8.94 21.14 -8.17
N HIS A 149 8.98 22.31 -7.49
CA HIS A 149 10.08 22.68 -6.59
C HIS A 149 10.16 21.70 -5.41
N PHE A 150 9.02 21.38 -4.78
CA PHE A 150 8.97 20.42 -3.68
C PHE A 150 9.47 19.03 -4.11
N ILE A 151 9.01 18.52 -5.25
CA ILE A 151 9.41 17.22 -5.78
C ILE A 151 10.93 17.18 -6.06
N ARG A 152 11.48 18.27 -6.65
CA ARG A 152 12.89 18.32 -7.01
C ARG A 152 13.82 18.58 -5.82
N ASP A 153 13.51 19.60 -5.03
CA ASP A 153 14.47 20.14 -4.07
C ASP A 153 14.29 19.56 -2.66
N VAL A 154 13.07 19.06 -2.35
CA VAL A 154 12.80 18.39 -1.08
C VAL A 154 12.89 16.87 -1.24
N LEU A 155 12.13 16.30 -2.16
CA LEU A 155 12.12 14.84 -2.33
C LEU A 155 13.30 14.32 -3.19
N GLY A 156 14.09 15.21 -3.81
CA GLY A 156 15.29 14.85 -4.55
C GLY A 156 15.05 14.23 -5.93
N PHE A 157 13.82 14.30 -6.46
CA PHE A 157 13.52 13.79 -7.81
C PHE A 157 13.83 14.85 -8.85
N SER A 158 14.93 14.72 -9.59
CA SER A 158 15.26 15.61 -10.71
C SER A 158 14.99 14.93 -12.04
N ILE A 159 14.23 15.61 -12.90
CA ILE A 159 14.04 15.23 -14.29
C ILE A 159 14.68 16.36 -15.11
N ALA A 160 15.76 16.05 -15.82
CA ALA A 160 16.37 16.97 -16.75
C ALA A 160 15.90 16.62 -18.16
N LEU A 161 15.24 17.56 -18.84
CA LEU A 161 14.97 17.46 -20.27
C LEU A 161 16.25 17.79 -21.03
N PRO A 162 16.50 17.18 -22.21
CA PRO A 162 17.62 17.59 -23.06
C PRO A 162 17.48 19.07 -23.46
N ASP A 163 18.60 19.83 -23.42
CA ASP A 163 18.65 21.27 -23.72
C ASP A 163 17.94 21.66 -25.02
N ARG A 164 18.04 20.81 -26.06
CA ARG A 164 17.37 21.00 -27.36
C ARG A 164 15.84 21.02 -27.27
N ILE A 165 15.24 20.44 -26.23
CA ILE A 165 13.79 20.49 -26.01
C ILE A 165 13.45 21.81 -25.36
N ASP A 166 14.21 22.26 -24.37
CA ASP A 166 14.01 23.54 -23.70
C ASP A 166 14.22 24.73 -24.66
N GLU A 167 15.23 24.62 -25.54
CA GLU A 167 15.48 25.64 -26.60
C GLU A 167 14.40 25.67 -27.67
N GLY A 168 13.89 24.49 -28.08
CA GLY A 168 12.88 24.39 -29.15
C GLY A 168 11.44 24.57 -28.67
N PHE A 169 11.16 24.26 -27.44
CA PHE A 169 9.83 24.25 -26.81
C PHE A 169 9.88 24.83 -25.39
N PRO A 170 10.14 26.15 -25.25
CA PRO A 170 10.28 26.76 -23.95
C PRO A 170 9.01 26.59 -23.10
N SER A 171 9.15 26.08 -21.90
CA SER A 171 8.08 25.98 -20.93
C SER A 171 7.62 27.37 -20.47
N LYS A 172 6.32 27.49 -20.23
CA LYS A 172 5.73 28.71 -19.62
C LYS A 172 5.71 28.64 -18.08
N GLY A 173 6.42 27.69 -17.49
CA GLY A 173 6.45 27.50 -16.02
C GLY A 173 5.28 26.68 -15.47
N ASP A 174 4.49 26.05 -16.33
CA ASP A 174 3.34 25.21 -15.95
C ASP A 174 3.68 23.71 -16.09
N GLU A 175 4.83 23.30 -15.59
CA GLU A 175 5.26 21.91 -15.67
C GLU A 175 4.63 21.09 -14.52
N SER A 176 4.01 19.97 -14.89
CA SER A 176 3.61 18.94 -13.94
C SER A 176 4.65 17.83 -13.95
N VAL A 177 5.12 17.46 -12.77
CA VAL A 177 6.13 16.41 -12.61
C VAL A 177 5.46 15.15 -12.08
N GLN A 178 5.70 14.04 -12.80
CA GLN A 178 5.43 12.70 -12.32
C GLN A 178 6.70 11.86 -12.49
N ALA A 179 7.13 11.20 -11.42
CA ALA A 179 8.25 10.28 -11.47
C ALA A 179 7.83 8.90 -10.98
N TYR A 180 8.38 7.88 -11.63
CA TYR A 180 8.18 6.49 -11.28
C TYR A 180 9.52 5.78 -11.29
N VAL A 181 9.92 5.23 -10.16
CA VAL A 181 11.21 4.55 -9.99
C VAL A 181 10.96 3.14 -9.47
N ASN A 182 11.46 2.14 -10.19
CA ASN A 182 11.59 0.77 -9.70
C ASN A 182 13.05 0.47 -9.41
N ARG A 183 13.31 -0.14 -8.27
CA ARG A 183 14.65 -0.47 -7.84
C ARG A 183 14.67 -1.84 -7.17
N HIS A 184 15.56 -2.71 -7.65
CA HIS A 184 15.91 -3.93 -6.94
C HIS A 184 16.94 -3.59 -5.84
N LEU A 185 16.66 -3.98 -4.60
CA LEU A 185 17.49 -3.74 -3.43
C LEU A 185 18.41 -4.95 -3.22
N ALA A 186 19.64 -4.86 -3.74
CA ALA A 186 20.57 -5.98 -3.82
C ALA A 186 20.92 -6.61 -2.46
N ASP A 187 20.92 -5.79 -1.38
CA ASP A 187 21.31 -6.24 -0.04
C ASP A 187 20.28 -7.15 0.63
N CYS A 188 19.00 -7.03 0.26
CA CYS A 188 17.91 -7.80 0.84
C CYS A 188 17.07 -8.58 -0.19
N GLY A 189 17.27 -8.36 -1.49
CA GLY A 189 16.53 -9.05 -2.54
C GLY A 189 15.09 -8.56 -2.74
N LEU A 190 14.72 -7.44 -2.12
CA LEU A 190 13.39 -6.84 -2.24
C LEU A 190 13.34 -5.84 -3.40
N ASP A 191 12.14 -5.62 -3.93
CA ASP A 191 11.87 -4.60 -4.93
C ASP A 191 11.19 -3.38 -4.29
N ALA A 192 11.71 -2.19 -4.59
CA ALA A 192 11.10 -0.93 -4.19
C ALA A 192 10.52 -0.20 -5.39
N THR A 193 9.28 0.24 -5.27
CA THR A 193 8.62 1.12 -6.22
C THR A 193 8.32 2.44 -5.54
N ILE A 194 8.79 3.55 -6.12
CA ILE A 194 8.51 4.90 -5.64
C ILE A 194 7.81 5.65 -6.77
N LYS A 195 6.67 6.24 -6.48
CA LYS A 195 5.94 7.10 -7.39
C LYS A 195 5.67 8.43 -6.71
N VAL A 196 6.02 9.51 -7.37
CA VAL A 196 5.69 10.86 -6.94
C VAL A 196 4.89 11.55 -8.03
N ALA A 197 3.85 12.29 -7.66
CA ALA A 197 2.99 12.98 -8.60
C ALA A 197 2.51 14.32 -8.05
N ASP A 198 2.57 15.35 -8.90
CA ASP A 198 1.90 16.61 -8.65
C ASP A 198 0.39 16.43 -8.94
N MET A 199 -0.41 16.46 -7.89
CA MET A 199 -1.85 16.26 -7.96
C MET A 199 -2.61 17.55 -8.27
N THR A 200 -1.95 18.71 -8.26
CA THR A 200 -2.58 19.99 -8.62
C THR A 200 -2.89 20.09 -10.12
N ARG A 201 -2.22 19.28 -10.94
CA ARG A 201 -2.17 19.44 -12.40
C ARG A 201 -2.30 18.14 -13.20
N ILE A 202 -2.98 17.12 -12.69
CA ILE A 202 -3.20 15.90 -13.47
C ILE A 202 -4.07 16.25 -14.69
N ALA A 203 -3.46 16.19 -15.88
CA ALA A 203 -4.14 16.46 -17.14
C ALA A 203 -5.35 15.51 -17.31
N GLY A 204 -6.54 16.09 -17.47
CA GLY A 204 -7.78 15.36 -17.74
C GLY A 204 -8.66 15.02 -16.53
N TYR A 205 -8.21 15.30 -15.31
CA TYR A 205 -9.09 15.26 -14.14
C TYR A 205 -9.36 16.68 -13.65
N PRO A 206 -10.62 17.03 -13.32
CA PRO A 206 -10.88 18.28 -12.61
C PRO A 206 -10.13 18.17 -11.29
N ALA A 207 -9.11 19.02 -11.12
CA ALA A 207 -8.38 19.10 -9.87
C ALA A 207 -9.40 19.38 -8.76
N ASP A 208 -9.57 18.44 -7.84
CA ASP A 208 -10.24 18.73 -6.59
C ASP A 208 -9.31 19.68 -5.82
N PRO A 209 -9.69 20.97 -5.63
CA PRO A 209 -8.84 21.93 -4.96
C PRO A 209 -8.48 21.50 -3.53
N SER A 210 -9.31 20.65 -2.90
CA SER A 210 -9.06 20.09 -1.56
C SER A 210 -7.96 19.03 -1.55
N ARG A 211 -7.57 18.50 -2.72
CA ARG A 211 -6.49 17.54 -2.93
C ARG A 211 -5.34 18.11 -3.75
N ALA A 212 -5.15 19.42 -3.74
CA ALA A 212 -3.98 20.04 -4.33
C ALA A 212 -2.75 19.77 -3.47
N GLY A 213 -1.66 19.30 -4.08
CA GLY A 213 -0.42 18.95 -3.37
C GLY A 213 0.39 17.89 -4.10
N VAL A 214 1.23 17.18 -3.38
CA VAL A 214 2.08 16.12 -3.89
C VAL A 214 1.70 14.79 -3.27
N ALA A 215 1.44 13.79 -4.09
CA ALA A 215 1.29 12.40 -3.66
C ALA A 215 2.64 11.67 -3.78
N LEU A 216 3.02 10.96 -2.74
CA LEU A 216 4.15 10.04 -2.71
C LEU A 216 3.63 8.64 -2.41
N MET A 217 3.90 7.69 -3.30
CA MET A 217 3.61 6.28 -3.07
C MET A 217 4.92 5.52 -2.97
N MET A 218 5.07 4.72 -1.94
CA MET A 218 6.17 3.78 -1.77
C MET A 218 5.62 2.38 -1.57
N GLN A 219 6.10 1.45 -2.37
CA GLN A 219 5.77 0.03 -2.24
C GLN A 219 7.06 -0.77 -2.15
N ILE A 220 7.16 -1.61 -1.14
CA ILE A 220 8.20 -2.62 -1.01
C ILE A 220 7.57 -3.98 -1.25
N SER A 221 8.24 -4.83 -2.01
CA SER A 221 7.69 -6.12 -2.41
C SER A 221 8.77 -7.20 -2.30
N ASN A 222 8.42 -8.30 -1.67
CA ASN A 222 9.17 -9.54 -1.73
C ASN A 222 8.54 -10.43 -2.82
N ARG A 223 9.31 -10.75 -3.85
CA ARG A 223 8.91 -11.64 -4.95
C ARG A 223 9.55 -13.01 -4.87
N SER A 224 10.26 -13.28 -3.79
CA SER A 224 10.70 -14.63 -3.48
C SER A 224 9.51 -15.45 -3.00
N SER A 225 9.50 -16.72 -3.28
CA SER A 225 8.48 -17.62 -2.75
C SER A 225 8.52 -17.61 -1.22
N ILE A 226 7.38 -17.25 -0.59
CA ILE A 226 7.23 -17.15 0.87
C ILE A 226 6.28 -18.25 1.30
N ASP A 227 6.68 -19.04 2.30
CA ASP A 227 5.85 -20.13 2.80
C ASP A 227 4.50 -19.60 3.33
N THR A 228 3.42 -20.39 3.13
CA THR A 228 2.08 -20.07 3.63
C THR A 228 1.96 -20.34 5.13
N ASP A 229 2.83 -19.73 5.92
CA ASP A 229 2.76 -19.71 7.37
C ASP A 229 2.82 -18.27 7.90
N LEU A 230 2.17 -18.04 9.02
CA LEU A 230 1.98 -16.71 9.58
C LEU A 230 3.31 -16.01 9.89
N ARG A 231 4.28 -16.75 10.41
CA ARG A 231 5.57 -16.20 10.80
C ARG A 231 6.36 -15.72 9.59
N SER A 232 6.47 -16.54 8.56
CA SER A 232 7.21 -16.18 7.32
C SER A 232 6.63 -14.94 6.66
N VAL A 233 5.29 -14.82 6.63
CA VAL A 233 4.63 -13.63 6.08
C VAL A 233 4.87 -12.40 6.94
N MET A 234 4.71 -12.49 8.26
CA MET A 234 4.90 -11.35 9.17
C MET A 234 6.37 -10.90 9.24
N ASP A 235 7.32 -11.84 9.19
CA ASP A 235 8.75 -11.51 9.11
C ASP A 235 9.07 -10.74 7.82
N SER A 236 8.51 -11.14 6.67
CA SER A 236 8.64 -10.42 5.39
C SER A 236 8.04 -9.01 5.46
N LEU A 237 6.82 -8.88 5.96
CA LEU A 237 6.14 -7.59 6.09
C LEU A 237 6.89 -6.64 7.04
N SER A 238 7.48 -7.16 8.12
CA SER A 238 8.27 -6.36 9.04
C SER A 238 9.55 -5.83 8.39
N GLU A 239 10.23 -6.63 7.58
CA GLU A 239 11.39 -6.20 6.82
C GLU A 239 11.01 -5.14 5.76
N GLU A 240 9.91 -5.37 5.04
CA GLU A 240 9.38 -4.42 4.04
C GLU A 240 8.99 -3.08 4.68
N HIS A 241 8.34 -3.13 5.86
CA HIS A 241 8.02 -1.94 6.64
C HIS A 241 9.28 -1.16 7.03
N ASP A 242 10.27 -1.82 7.60
CA ASP A 242 11.53 -1.19 8.03
C ASP A 242 12.24 -0.49 6.87
N ILE A 243 12.20 -1.08 5.68
CA ILE A 243 12.79 -0.48 4.48
C ILE A 243 11.98 0.73 4.02
N ALA A 244 10.65 0.60 3.92
CA ALA A 244 9.77 1.70 3.53
C ALA A 244 9.94 2.89 4.49
N HIS A 245 9.96 2.63 5.80
CA HIS A 245 10.16 3.62 6.84
C HIS A 245 11.51 4.37 6.67
N ARG A 246 12.62 3.63 6.49
CA ARG A 246 13.93 4.25 6.26
C ARG A 246 13.97 5.10 5.00
N MET A 247 13.35 4.61 3.91
CA MET A 247 13.28 5.35 2.65
C MET A 247 12.46 6.63 2.79
N PHE A 248 11.31 6.56 3.46
CA PHE A 248 10.45 7.71 3.73
C PHE A 248 11.20 8.80 4.49
N PHE A 249 11.82 8.45 5.62
CA PHE A 249 12.59 9.44 6.43
C PHE A 249 13.79 10.00 5.70
N THR A 250 14.39 9.26 4.77
CA THR A 250 15.46 9.77 3.91
C THR A 250 14.91 10.81 2.91
N LEU A 251 13.74 10.55 2.33
CA LEU A 251 13.12 11.47 1.36
C LEU A 251 12.65 12.77 2.00
N ILE A 252 12.09 12.71 3.20
CA ILE A 252 11.54 13.90 3.89
C ILE A 252 12.54 14.59 4.82
N GLU A 253 13.79 14.13 4.88
CA GLU A 253 14.80 14.68 5.79
C GLU A 253 14.85 16.22 5.77
N PRO A 254 14.79 16.92 4.61
CA PRO A 254 14.85 18.38 4.55
C PRO A 254 13.67 19.10 5.22
N ILE A 255 12.53 18.42 5.40
CA ILE A 255 11.29 18.99 5.95
C ILE A 255 10.80 18.26 7.19
N ARG A 256 11.59 17.35 7.74
CA ARG A 256 11.22 16.49 8.87
C ARG A 256 10.68 17.26 10.06
N ASP A 257 11.26 18.41 10.37
CA ASP A 257 10.85 19.25 11.50
C ASP A 257 9.45 19.83 11.33
N THR A 258 8.95 19.93 10.09
CA THR A 258 7.58 20.41 9.79
C THR A 258 6.51 19.48 10.37
N PHE A 259 6.81 18.18 10.46
CA PHE A 259 5.88 17.17 10.98
C PHE A 259 5.96 16.98 12.50
N GLY A 260 6.91 17.66 13.16
CA GLY A 260 7.19 17.47 14.57
C GLY A 260 7.76 16.08 14.86
N VAL A 261 8.89 16.04 15.55
CA VAL A 261 9.44 14.77 16.07
C VAL A 261 8.62 14.43 17.31
N GLY A 262 8.02 13.26 17.37
CA GLY A 262 7.38 12.76 18.58
C GLY A 262 8.45 12.64 19.67
N GLU A 263 8.32 13.36 20.77
CA GLU A 263 9.07 13.02 21.98
C GLU A 263 8.45 11.73 22.53
N ASP A 264 9.29 10.72 22.73
CA ASP A 264 8.90 9.46 23.39
C ASP A 264 8.17 9.79 24.71
N GLN A 265 6.90 9.41 24.83
CA GLN A 265 6.19 9.33 26.11
C GLN A 265 6.34 7.94 26.68
#